data_d2fbd9a11625d91635b076b8a89ebef9
#
_entry.id   d2fbd9a11625d91635b076b8a89ebef9
#
_cell.length_a   1.000
_cell.length_b   1.000
_cell.length_c   1.000
_cell.angle_alpha   90.00
_cell.angle_beta   90.00
_cell.angle_gamma   90.00
#
_symmetry.space_group_name_H-M   'P 1'
#
loop_
_entity.id
_entity.type
_entity.pdbx_description
1 polymer ?
#
loop_
_entity_poly.entity_id
_entity_poly.type
_entity_poly.pdbx_seq_one_letter_code
_entity_poly.pdbx_strand_id
1 'polypeptide(L)'
;AIRPKHGALLFRLANYFKSKHILQFGPSMGLSTLYLTSYASDLKCIALENVPEFASIARIAFGKAARNPVDLRVGSYKDLLPKALKDMKQLDFVFFNTLYEQQNNSWLFEECLKHVHGDTVFVFEGIKTSRKMREFWREVCCHPEVTVTIDLYSMGIVFFNKKLHKRDYIVYF
;
A
#
# COMPACT_ATOMS: atom_id res chain seq x y z
N ALA A 1 12.81 -0.58 -8.21
CA ALA A 1 12.91 0.19 -6.95
C ALA A 1 12.02 1.42 -7.03
N ILE A 2 11.41 1.83 -5.92
CA ILE A 2 10.60 3.05 -5.85
C ILE A 2 11.46 4.29 -6.13
N ARG A 3 10.90 5.27 -6.87
CA ARG A 3 11.58 6.55 -7.10
C ARG A 3 11.66 7.35 -5.79
N PRO A 4 12.74 8.11 -5.52
CA PRO A 4 12.88 8.85 -4.26
C PRO A 4 11.71 9.78 -3.94
N LYS A 5 11.17 10.50 -4.92
CA LYS A 5 10.01 11.38 -4.70
C LYS A 5 8.73 10.60 -4.29
N HIS A 6 8.53 9.40 -4.82
CA HIS A 6 7.40 8.53 -4.41
C HIS A 6 7.62 8.00 -2.99
N GLY A 7 8.85 7.60 -2.65
CA GLY A 7 9.20 7.22 -1.28
C GLY A 7 8.96 8.36 -0.28
N ALA A 8 9.39 9.56 -0.62
CA ALA A 8 9.14 10.75 0.21
C ALA A 8 7.64 11.04 0.37
N LEU A 9 6.83 10.82 -0.67
CA LEU A 9 5.37 10.95 -0.58
C LEU A 9 4.77 9.90 0.37
N LEU A 10 5.18 8.63 0.28
CA LEU A 10 4.73 7.58 1.18
C LEU A 10 5.05 7.93 2.64
N PHE A 11 6.26 8.37 2.92
CA PHE A 11 6.67 8.85 4.25
C PHE A 11 5.77 9.99 4.75
N ARG A 12 5.55 11.02 3.92
CA ARG A 12 4.72 12.17 4.29
C ARG A 12 3.28 11.80 4.57
N LEU A 13 2.69 10.95 3.74
CA LEU A 13 1.31 10.48 3.93
C LEU A 13 1.18 9.67 5.23
N ALA A 14 2.06 8.69 5.44
CA ALA A 14 2.04 7.86 6.65
C ALA A 14 2.22 8.72 7.92
N ASN A 15 3.13 9.70 7.88
CA ASN A 15 3.34 10.64 8.98
C ASN A 15 2.15 11.58 9.20
N TYR A 16 1.56 12.13 8.13
CA TYR A 16 0.42 13.04 8.24
C TYR A 16 -0.79 12.36 8.88
N PHE A 17 -1.13 11.14 8.45
CA PHE A 17 -2.24 10.36 8.97
C PHE A 17 -1.88 9.58 10.25
N LYS A 18 -0.64 9.68 10.75
CA LYS A 18 -0.17 8.96 11.95
C LYS A 18 -0.44 7.46 11.91
N SER A 19 -0.22 6.85 10.74
CA SER A 19 -0.54 5.46 10.46
C SER A 19 0.31 4.51 11.31
N LYS A 20 -0.33 3.67 12.11
CA LYS A 20 0.35 2.71 13.01
C LYS A 20 0.32 1.29 12.48
N HIS A 21 -0.69 0.93 11.71
CA HIS A 21 -0.91 -0.39 11.11
C HIS A 21 -0.74 -0.29 9.60
N ILE A 22 0.42 -0.72 9.12
CA ILE A 22 0.84 -0.60 7.73
C ILE A 22 0.89 -1.98 7.09
N LEU A 23 0.15 -2.17 6.01
CA LEU A 23 0.21 -3.36 5.17
C LEU A 23 0.82 -2.99 3.82
N GLN A 24 1.77 -3.78 3.36
CA GLN A 24 2.37 -3.57 2.05
C GLN A 24 2.36 -4.85 1.23
N PHE A 25 1.93 -4.74 -0.02
CA PHE A 25 2.10 -5.75 -1.05
C PHE A 25 3.33 -5.43 -1.90
N GLY A 26 4.16 -6.43 -2.16
CA GLY A 26 5.33 -6.31 -3.02
C GLY A 26 6.37 -5.30 -2.54
N PRO A 27 6.96 -5.48 -1.35
CA PRO A 27 8.04 -4.62 -0.88
C PRO A 27 9.24 -4.63 -1.82
N SER A 28 9.35 -5.64 -2.70
CA SER A 28 10.44 -5.79 -3.65
C SER A 28 11.80 -5.74 -2.91
N MET A 29 12.66 -4.78 -3.22
CA MET A 29 13.94 -4.60 -2.53
C MET A 29 13.85 -3.91 -1.16
N GLY A 30 12.65 -3.63 -0.64
CA GLY A 30 12.41 -3.11 0.70
C GLY A 30 12.44 -1.58 0.85
N LEU A 31 12.84 -0.81 -0.16
CA LEU A 31 13.01 0.65 -0.02
C LEU A 31 11.70 1.37 0.31
N SER A 32 10.59 1.00 -0.31
CA SER A 32 9.28 1.59 -0.01
C SER A 32 8.85 1.34 1.43
N THR A 33 9.12 0.17 1.96
CA THR A 33 8.84 -0.19 3.36
C THR A 33 9.66 0.67 4.32
N LEU A 34 10.94 0.89 4.01
CA LEU A 34 11.80 1.74 4.83
C LEU A 34 11.28 3.18 4.89
N TYR A 35 10.82 3.75 3.76
CA TYR A 35 10.16 5.06 3.76
C TYR A 35 8.89 5.07 4.61
N LEU A 36 8.02 4.08 4.44
CA LEU A 36 6.74 3.98 5.17
C LEU A 36 6.92 3.84 6.67
N THR A 37 7.98 3.19 7.13
CA THR A 37 8.18 2.88 8.55
C THR A 37 9.15 3.79 9.27
N SER A 38 9.75 4.77 8.58
CA SER A 38 10.81 5.60 9.16
C SER A 38 10.35 6.80 9.97
N TYR A 39 9.05 7.16 9.93
CA TYR A 39 8.58 8.38 10.59
C TYR A 39 8.30 8.22 12.10
N ALA A 40 8.12 7.02 12.60
CA ALA A 40 7.87 6.73 14.01
C ALA A 40 8.53 5.41 14.43
N SER A 41 8.61 5.14 15.74
CA SER A 41 9.29 3.97 16.30
C SER A 41 8.36 2.86 16.82
N ASP A 42 7.04 3.07 16.77
CA ASP A 42 6.02 2.16 17.33
C ASP A 42 5.01 1.73 16.27
N LEU A 43 5.49 1.29 15.13
CA LEU A 43 4.68 0.87 13.99
C LEU A 43 4.57 -0.65 13.92
N LYS A 44 3.38 -1.12 13.55
CA LYS A 44 3.18 -2.51 13.11
C LYS A 44 3.12 -2.53 11.60
N CYS A 45 4.14 -3.13 10.98
CA CYS A 45 4.23 -3.26 9.53
C CYS A 45 4.29 -4.74 9.14
N ILE A 46 3.35 -5.17 8.31
CA ILE A 46 3.37 -6.48 7.64
C ILE A 46 3.61 -6.23 6.15
N ALA A 47 4.64 -6.85 5.60
CA ALA A 47 4.95 -6.80 4.18
C ALA A 47 4.80 -8.19 3.56
N LEU A 48 4.01 -8.28 2.51
CA LEU A 48 3.72 -9.53 1.79
C LEU A 48 4.47 -9.53 0.46
N GLU A 49 5.34 -10.54 0.26
CA GLU A 49 6.13 -10.68 -0.96
C GLU A 49 5.93 -12.06 -1.58
N ASN A 50 5.58 -12.09 -2.85
CA ASN A 50 5.34 -13.34 -3.57
C ASN A 50 6.56 -13.83 -4.38
N VAL A 51 7.60 -13.02 -4.47
CA VAL A 51 8.85 -13.37 -5.15
C VAL A 51 9.97 -13.60 -4.12
N PRO A 52 10.40 -14.85 -3.88
CA PRO A 52 11.37 -15.18 -2.82
C PRO A 52 12.71 -14.46 -2.98
N GLU A 53 13.16 -14.21 -4.20
CA GLU A 53 14.41 -13.52 -4.50
C GLU A 53 14.34 -12.06 -3.99
N PHE A 54 13.23 -11.37 -4.24
CA PHE A 54 13.02 -10.02 -3.73
C PHE A 54 12.92 -9.99 -2.20
N ALA A 55 12.25 -10.97 -1.62
CA ALA A 55 12.16 -11.09 -0.16
C ALA A 55 13.53 -11.24 0.49
N SER A 56 14.44 -11.98 -0.13
CA SER A 56 15.82 -12.16 0.36
C SER A 56 16.57 -10.82 0.38
N ILE A 57 16.45 -10.02 -0.66
CA ILE A 57 17.04 -8.68 -0.73
C ILE A 57 16.40 -7.75 0.31
N ALA A 58 15.08 -7.79 0.43
CA ALA A 58 14.35 -6.97 1.40
C ALA A 58 14.77 -7.26 2.85
N ARG A 59 14.98 -8.53 3.22
CA ARG A 59 15.50 -8.92 4.55
C ARG A 59 16.82 -8.27 4.88
N ILE A 60 17.74 -8.24 3.92
CA ILE A 60 19.05 -7.58 4.08
C ILE A 60 18.87 -6.09 4.30
N ALA A 61 18.00 -5.45 3.50
CA ALA A 61 17.71 -4.02 3.62
C ALA A 61 17.09 -3.68 4.99
N PHE A 62 16.13 -4.46 5.45
CA PHE A 62 15.49 -4.27 6.76
C PHE A 62 16.46 -4.47 7.91
N GLY A 63 17.32 -5.50 7.85
CA GLY A 63 18.34 -5.74 8.88
C GLY A 63 19.37 -4.60 9.02
N LYS A 64 19.62 -3.87 7.92
CA LYS A 64 20.58 -2.75 7.91
C LYS A 64 19.97 -1.39 8.25
N ALA A 65 18.74 -1.13 7.86
CA ALA A 65 18.18 0.22 7.82
C ALA A 65 16.80 0.39 8.46
N ALA A 66 16.07 -0.68 8.78
CA ALA A 66 14.76 -0.56 9.39
C ALA A 66 14.86 -0.09 10.84
N ARG A 67 14.14 0.96 11.17
CA ARG A 67 13.98 1.45 12.54
C ARG A 67 12.95 0.68 13.34
N ASN A 68 12.02 0.04 12.65
CA ASN A 68 10.96 -0.79 13.22
C ASN A 68 11.08 -2.21 12.68
N PRO A 69 10.74 -3.23 13.45
CA PRO A 69 10.60 -4.58 12.93
C PRO A 69 9.58 -4.62 11.79
N VAL A 70 9.96 -5.23 10.68
CA VAL A 70 9.06 -5.50 9.54
C VAL A 70 8.77 -7.00 9.53
N ASP A 71 7.49 -7.34 9.67
CA ASP A 71 7.02 -8.73 9.53
C ASP A 71 6.90 -9.04 8.03
N LEU A 72 8.00 -9.54 7.46
CA LEU A 72 8.06 -9.93 6.05
C LEU A 72 7.59 -11.38 5.88
N ARG A 73 6.47 -11.55 5.19
CA ARG A 73 5.87 -12.84 4.87
C ARG A 73 6.03 -13.15 3.39
N VAL A 74 6.46 -14.37 3.08
CA VAL A 74 6.77 -14.80 1.71
C VAL A 74 5.81 -15.90 1.29
N GLY A 75 5.18 -15.74 0.13
CA GLY A 75 4.23 -16.69 -0.43
C GLY A 75 3.14 -16.03 -1.25
N SER A 76 2.13 -16.81 -1.64
CA SER A 76 1.02 -16.26 -2.41
C SER A 76 0.21 -15.26 -1.57
N TYR A 77 -0.22 -14.16 -2.17
CA TYR A 77 -1.07 -13.18 -1.47
C TYR A 77 -2.40 -13.81 -1.02
N LYS A 78 -2.91 -14.77 -1.76
CA LYS A 78 -4.15 -15.48 -1.44
C LYS A 78 -4.06 -16.22 -0.11
N ASP A 79 -2.89 -16.79 0.20
CA ASP A 79 -2.66 -17.52 1.45
C ASP A 79 -2.24 -16.59 2.61
N LEU A 80 -1.50 -15.54 2.28
CA LEU A 80 -0.90 -14.64 3.28
C LEU A 80 -1.88 -13.56 3.76
N LEU A 81 -2.69 -12.99 2.86
CA LEU A 81 -3.53 -11.83 3.17
C LEU A 81 -4.55 -12.09 4.28
N PRO A 82 -5.32 -13.22 4.30
CA PRO A 82 -6.28 -13.46 5.37
C PRO A 82 -5.63 -13.50 6.76
N LYS A 83 -4.44 -14.08 6.86
CA LYS A 83 -3.67 -14.14 8.10
C LYS A 83 -3.16 -12.76 8.52
N ALA A 84 -2.64 -11.99 7.55
CA ALA A 84 -2.16 -10.62 7.79
C ALA A 84 -3.29 -9.71 8.27
N LEU A 85 -4.48 -9.76 7.66
CA LEU A 85 -5.64 -8.97 8.06
C LEU A 85 -6.13 -9.36 9.46
N LYS A 86 -6.14 -10.65 9.81
CA LYS A 86 -6.47 -11.12 11.15
C LYS A 86 -5.50 -10.56 12.20
N ASP A 87 -4.21 -10.55 11.90
CA ASP A 87 -3.17 -10.04 12.81
C ASP A 87 -3.20 -8.51 12.93
N MET A 88 -3.54 -7.80 11.84
CA MET A 88 -3.64 -6.33 11.82
C MET A 88 -4.90 -5.81 12.50
N LYS A 89 -6.03 -6.51 12.35
CA LYS A 89 -7.38 -6.11 12.78
C LYS A 89 -7.93 -4.88 12.03
N GLN A 90 -7.21 -3.78 12.00
CA GLN A 90 -7.51 -2.57 11.22
C GLN A 90 -6.31 -2.16 10.36
N LEU A 91 -6.58 -1.42 9.29
CA LEU A 91 -5.56 -0.90 8.39
C LEU A 91 -5.56 0.62 8.45
N ASP A 92 -4.39 1.20 8.73
CA ASP A 92 -4.21 2.66 8.66
C ASP A 92 -3.62 3.06 7.30
N PHE A 93 -2.74 2.23 6.75
CA PHE A 93 -2.10 2.48 5.47
C PHE A 93 -1.89 1.18 4.72
N VAL A 94 -2.23 1.16 3.42
CA VAL A 94 -1.91 0.03 2.54
C VAL A 94 -1.20 0.55 1.30
N PHE A 95 -0.05 -0.02 1.00
CA PHE A 95 0.68 0.24 -0.23
C PHE A 95 0.64 -0.98 -1.15
N PHE A 96 0.03 -0.81 -2.32
CA PHE A 96 -0.11 -1.84 -3.34
C PHE A 96 0.97 -1.63 -4.42
N ASN A 97 2.05 -2.37 -4.33
CA ASN A 97 3.05 -2.47 -5.37
C ASN A 97 2.94 -3.84 -6.07
N THR A 98 1.81 -4.06 -6.72
CA THR A 98 1.40 -5.33 -7.32
C THR A 98 1.63 -5.38 -8.83
N LEU A 99 2.65 -4.69 -9.33
CA LEU A 99 2.94 -4.57 -10.77
C LEU A 99 3.11 -5.93 -11.47
N TYR A 100 3.52 -6.94 -10.73
CA TYR A 100 3.73 -8.30 -11.24
C TYR A 100 2.52 -9.22 -11.04
N GLU A 101 1.52 -8.82 -10.25
CA GLU A 101 0.32 -9.63 -9.93
C GLU A 101 -1.00 -8.93 -10.28
N GLN A 102 -1.09 -8.36 -11.45
CA GLN A 102 -2.23 -7.56 -11.89
C GLN A 102 -3.58 -8.31 -11.93
N GLN A 103 -3.57 -9.64 -11.84
CA GLN A 103 -4.78 -10.45 -11.97
C GLN A 103 -5.65 -10.47 -10.71
N ASN A 104 -5.08 -10.17 -9.53
CA ASN A 104 -5.76 -10.29 -8.24
C ASN A 104 -6.00 -8.94 -7.54
N ASN A 105 -5.73 -7.81 -8.19
CA ASN A 105 -5.80 -6.50 -7.57
C ASN A 105 -7.20 -6.17 -7.01
N SER A 106 -8.26 -6.48 -7.75
CA SER A 106 -9.64 -6.25 -7.28
C SER A 106 -9.93 -7.05 -6.01
N TRP A 107 -9.53 -8.32 -5.94
CA TRP A 107 -9.70 -9.13 -4.75
C TRP A 107 -8.88 -8.61 -3.56
N LEU A 108 -7.63 -8.25 -3.77
CA LEU A 108 -6.78 -7.66 -2.72
C LEU A 108 -7.39 -6.38 -2.15
N PHE A 109 -7.90 -5.53 -3.03
CA PHE A 109 -8.58 -4.29 -2.66
C PHE A 109 -9.83 -4.56 -1.83
N GLU A 110 -10.73 -5.44 -2.29
CA GLU A 110 -11.97 -5.78 -1.59
C GLU A 110 -11.71 -6.40 -0.22
N GLU A 111 -10.73 -7.28 -0.08
CA GLU A 111 -10.36 -7.84 1.22
C GLU A 111 -9.84 -6.77 2.19
N CYS A 112 -8.99 -5.86 1.72
CA CYS A 112 -8.49 -4.76 2.54
C CYS A 112 -9.58 -3.77 2.94
N LEU A 113 -10.59 -3.53 2.09
CA LEU A 113 -11.72 -2.63 2.39
C LEU A 113 -12.49 -3.02 3.65
N LYS A 114 -12.52 -4.29 4.01
CA LYS A 114 -13.21 -4.78 5.21
C LYS A 114 -12.57 -4.29 6.51
N HIS A 115 -11.38 -3.70 6.45
CA HIS A 115 -10.55 -3.31 7.59
C HIS A 115 -10.21 -1.81 7.62
N VAL A 116 -10.84 -1.00 6.76
CA VAL A 116 -10.60 0.45 6.68
C VAL A 116 -11.40 1.23 7.72
N HIS A 117 -10.92 2.42 8.03
CA HIS A 117 -11.61 3.44 8.82
C HIS A 117 -11.47 4.81 8.15
N GLY A 118 -11.99 5.87 8.76
CA GLY A 118 -12.05 7.20 8.16
C GLY A 118 -10.68 7.83 7.83
N ASP A 119 -9.62 7.43 8.51
CA ASP A 119 -8.27 7.96 8.30
C ASP A 119 -7.35 6.99 7.55
N THR A 120 -7.89 5.88 7.06
CA THR A 120 -7.13 4.92 6.24
C THR A 120 -6.75 5.52 4.90
N VAL A 121 -5.52 5.26 4.47
CA VAL A 121 -5.00 5.64 3.15
C VAL A 121 -4.56 4.41 2.37
N PHE A 122 -5.03 4.24 1.15
CA PHE A 122 -4.49 3.28 0.20
C PHE A 122 -3.68 4.01 -0.87
N VAL A 123 -2.54 3.45 -1.23
CA VAL A 123 -1.71 3.93 -2.33
C VAL A 123 -1.42 2.80 -3.30
N PHE A 124 -1.66 3.04 -4.58
CA PHE A 124 -1.42 2.09 -5.67
C PHE A 124 -0.28 2.58 -6.54
N GLU A 125 0.75 1.76 -6.72
CA GLU A 125 1.82 2.02 -7.68
C GLU A 125 1.37 1.61 -9.08
N GLY A 126 1.78 2.37 -10.09
CA GLY A 126 1.65 1.97 -11.49
C GLY A 126 0.22 1.94 -12.05
N ILE A 127 -0.66 2.83 -11.60
CA ILE A 127 -2.09 2.87 -12.01
C ILE A 127 -2.32 3.00 -13.52
N LYS A 128 -1.30 3.40 -14.29
CA LYS A 128 -1.37 3.57 -15.76
C LYS A 128 -0.42 2.66 -16.54
N THR A 129 0.25 1.72 -15.88
CA THR A 129 1.28 0.87 -16.52
C THR A 129 0.74 -0.13 -17.54
N SER A 130 -0.51 -0.53 -17.41
CA SER A 130 -1.18 -1.46 -18.33
C SER A 130 -2.66 -1.13 -18.49
N ARG A 131 -3.30 -1.74 -19.49
CA ARG A 131 -4.76 -1.63 -19.64
C ARG A 131 -5.50 -2.15 -18.40
N LYS A 132 -5.08 -3.31 -17.87
CA LYS A 132 -5.68 -3.91 -16.66
C LYS A 132 -5.55 -2.98 -15.44
N MET A 133 -4.40 -2.34 -15.25
CA MET A 133 -4.22 -1.39 -14.16
C MET A 133 -5.09 -0.15 -14.31
N ARG A 134 -5.27 0.35 -15.53
CA ARG A 134 -6.19 1.47 -15.78
C ARG A 134 -7.66 1.11 -15.53
N GLU A 135 -8.07 -0.10 -15.91
CA GLU A 135 -9.41 -0.62 -15.63
C GLU A 135 -9.63 -0.78 -14.12
N PHE A 136 -8.70 -1.42 -13.43
CA PHE A 136 -8.73 -1.55 -11.99
C PHE A 136 -8.77 -0.19 -11.26
N TRP A 137 -7.97 0.79 -11.69
CA TRP A 137 -8.00 2.14 -11.11
C TRP A 137 -9.38 2.81 -11.26
N ARG A 138 -10.05 2.61 -12.38
CA ARG A 138 -11.43 3.09 -12.57
C ARG A 138 -12.41 2.39 -11.63
N GLU A 139 -12.27 1.08 -11.41
CA GLU A 139 -13.09 0.35 -10.42
C GLU A 139 -12.91 0.96 -9.03
N VAL A 140 -11.69 1.21 -8.62
CA VAL A 140 -11.37 1.86 -7.33
C VAL A 140 -12.01 3.24 -7.22
N CYS A 141 -11.85 4.08 -8.24
CA CYS A 141 -12.45 5.43 -8.25
C CYS A 141 -13.98 5.40 -8.16
N CYS A 142 -14.63 4.40 -8.78
CA CYS A 142 -16.09 4.25 -8.77
C CYS A 142 -16.62 3.53 -7.54
N HIS A 143 -15.77 2.97 -6.68
CA HIS A 143 -16.21 2.16 -5.55
C HIS A 143 -16.97 3.00 -4.52
N PRO A 144 -18.15 2.55 -4.02
CA PRO A 144 -19.00 3.34 -3.11
C PRO A 144 -18.32 3.66 -1.76
N GLU A 145 -17.42 2.82 -1.27
CA GLU A 145 -16.68 3.09 -0.03
C GLU A 145 -15.57 4.14 -0.18
N VAL A 146 -15.13 4.42 -1.41
CA VAL A 146 -14.09 5.42 -1.72
C VAL A 146 -14.71 6.81 -1.77
N THR A 147 -14.14 7.76 -1.06
CA THR A 147 -14.62 9.16 -1.04
C THR A 147 -13.77 10.08 -1.92
N VAL A 148 -12.46 10.07 -1.75
CA VAL A 148 -11.56 10.92 -2.53
C VAL A 148 -10.47 10.07 -3.16
N THR A 149 -10.16 10.35 -4.41
CA THR A 149 -9.00 9.79 -5.10
C THR A 149 -8.09 10.89 -5.63
N ILE A 150 -6.79 10.63 -5.66
CA ILE A 150 -5.80 11.50 -6.28
C ILE A 150 -4.98 10.67 -7.28
N ASP A 151 -5.12 10.97 -8.56
CA ASP A 151 -4.33 10.40 -9.65
C ASP A 151 -3.06 11.24 -9.84
N LEU A 152 -1.90 10.66 -9.54
CA LEU A 152 -0.57 11.27 -9.74
C LEU A 152 0.12 10.70 -11.00
N TYR A 153 -0.64 10.16 -11.93
CA TYR A 153 -0.20 9.47 -13.14
C TYR A 153 0.50 8.11 -12.87
N SER A 154 1.56 8.10 -12.08
CA SER A 154 2.31 6.88 -11.72
C SER A 154 1.81 6.20 -10.46
N MET A 155 1.13 6.93 -9.60
CA MET A 155 0.54 6.45 -8.35
C MET A 155 -0.89 6.96 -8.21
N GLY A 156 -1.72 6.18 -7.51
CA GLY A 156 -3.05 6.60 -7.11
C GLY A 156 -3.18 6.58 -5.59
N ILE A 157 -3.79 7.62 -5.01
CA ILE A 157 -4.06 7.72 -3.58
C ILE A 157 -5.55 7.66 -3.34
N VAL A 158 -6.00 6.93 -2.33
CA VAL A 158 -7.40 6.69 -2.04
C VAL A 158 -7.69 6.96 -0.57
N PHE A 159 -8.78 7.68 -0.32
CA PHE A 159 -9.27 8.03 1.01
C PHE A 159 -10.70 7.53 1.23
N PHE A 160 -11.06 7.30 2.50
CA PHE A 160 -12.31 6.66 2.91
C PHE A 160 -13.13 7.50 3.90
N ASN A 161 -12.74 8.74 4.18
CA ASN A 161 -13.44 9.58 5.15
C ASN A 161 -14.83 9.97 4.63
N LYS A 162 -15.87 9.40 5.21
CA LYS A 162 -17.28 9.59 4.80
C LYS A 162 -17.81 11.00 5.05
N LYS A 163 -17.08 11.85 5.76
CA LYS A 163 -17.39 13.29 5.88
C LYS A 163 -17.02 14.08 4.63
N LEU A 164 -16.20 13.52 3.73
CA LEU A 164 -15.81 14.14 2.48
C LEU A 164 -16.78 13.76 1.36
N HIS A 165 -17.03 14.71 0.47
CA HIS A 165 -17.79 14.44 -0.75
C HIS A 165 -16.96 13.62 -1.74
N LYS A 166 -17.64 12.73 -2.48
CA LYS A 166 -17.01 11.95 -3.56
C LYS A 166 -16.37 12.89 -4.58
N ARG A 167 -15.04 12.76 -4.74
CA ARG A 167 -14.28 13.57 -5.68
C ARG A 167 -13.00 12.90 -6.13
N ASP A 168 -12.74 13.00 -7.42
CA ASP A 168 -11.52 12.53 -8.05
C ASP A 168 -10.66 13.72 -8.50
N TYR A 169 -9.38 13.69 -8.14
CA TYR A 169 -8.40 14.70 -8.52
C TYR A 169 -7.32 14.10 -9.41
N ILE A 170 -6.84 14.88 -10.37
CA ILE A 170 -5.63 14.58 -11.15
C ILE A 170 -4.61 15.65 -10.82
N VAL A 171 -3.45 15.24 -10.34
CA VAL A 171 -2.38 16.15 -9.91
C VAL A 171 -1.08 15.74 -10.58
N TYR A 172 -0.42 16.66 -11.23
CA TYR A 172 0.92 16.46 -11.78
C TYR A 172 1.95 16.49 -10.64
N PHE A 173 2.68 15.38 -10.50
CA PHE A 173 3.60 15.16 -9.38
C PHE A 173 4.99 14.71 -9.86
#